data_8439ecad011dc248f73d4baae603ec51
#
_entry.id   8439ecad011dc248f73d4baae603ec51
#
_cell.length_a   1.000
_cell.length_b   1.000
_cell.length_c   1.000
_cell.angle_alpha   90.00
_cell.angle_beta   90.00
_cell.angle_gamma   90.00
#
_symmetry.space_group_name_H-M   'P 1'
#
loop_
_entity.id
_entity.type
_entity.pdbx_description
1 polymer ?
#
loop_
_entity_poly.entity_id
_entity_poly.type
_entity_poly.pdbx_seq_one_letter_code
_entity_poly.pdbx_strand_id
1 'polypeptide(L)'
;MYAIIPQQIPQDRRAEINEKILFAIDSGKDLVPKESIYNCYTGIGGLHNLRQADFTSYHEYAEAKKEFEMGQFFTPHDICRSMVETLSPTSAEMVLDMCCGMGNFFNHLPNLHNAYGFDIDGKAVAVARYLYSEAHICLLYTS
;
A
#
# COMPACT_ATOMS: atom_id res chain seq x y z
N MET A 1 -1.03 -14.69 1.82
CA MET A 1 0.00 -13.74 1.39
C MET A 1 -0.11 -13.51 -0.11
N TYR A 2 -0.09 -12.26 -0.56
CA TYR A 2 -0.24 -11.93 -1.99
C TYR A 2 1.11 -12.01 -2.70
N ALA A 3 1.12 -12.50 -3.92
CA ALA A 3 2.30 -12.47 -4.77
C ALA A 3 2.59 -11.04 -5.23
N ILE A 4 3.85 -10.65 -5.19
CA ILE A 4 4.31 -9.34 -5.65
C ILE A 4 4.50 -9.40 -7.16
N ILE A 5 3.64 -8.72 -7.88
CA ILE A 5 3.71 -8.58 -9.33
C ILE A 5 4.04 -7.10 -9.62
N PRO A 6 5.27 -6.78 -10.03
CA PRO A 6 5.65 -5.40 -10.31
C PRO A 6 4.73 -4.79 -11.38
N GLN A 7 4.05 -3.73 -11.02
CA GLN A 7 3.19 -2.95 -11.92
C GLN A 7 3.82 -1.57 -12.14
N GLN A 8 3.70 -1.06 -13.35
CA GLN A 8 3.99 0.34 -13.64
C GLN A 8 2.65 1.04 -13.90
N ILE A 9 2.25 1.92 -13.00
CA ILE A 9 1.02 2.68 -13.17
C ILE A 9 1.38 4.11 -13.58
N PRO A 10 1.08 4.52 -14.83
CA PRO A 10 1.28 5.90 -15.27
C PRO A 10 0.53 6.88 -14.37
N GLN A 11 1.09 8.05 -14.17
CA GLN A 11 0.57 9.04 -13.22
C GLN A 11 -0.84 9.50 -13.54
N ASP A 12 -1.12 9.74 -14.83
CA ASP A 12 -2.42 10.13 -15.35
C ASP A 12 -3.52 9.07 -15.16
N ARG A 13 -3.13 7.81 -14.91
CA ARG A 13 -4.05 6.69 -14.68
C ARG A 13 -4.29 6.36 -13.21
N ARG A 14 -3.50 6.89 -12.29
CA ARG A 14 -3.55 6.52 -10.86
C ARG A 14 -4.87 6.84 -10.20
N ALA A 15 -5.36 8.06 -10.38
CA ALA A 15 -6.62 8.49 -9.79
C ALA A 15 -7.77 7.57 -10.22
N GLU A 16 -7.88 7.29 -11.51
CA GLU A 16 -8.91 6.41 -12.06
C GLU A 16 -8.82 4.99 -11.50
N ILE A 17 -7.62 4.44 -11.42
CA ILE A 17 -7.39 3.07 -10.92
C ILE A 17 -7.71 2.99 -9.42
N ASN A 18 -7.25 3.95 -8.63
CA ASN A 18 -7.55 4.01 -7.20
C ASN A 18 -9.05 4.14 -6.93
N GLU A 19 -9.76 4.98 -7.68
CA GLU A 19 -11.21 5.13 -7.56
C GLU A 19 -11.95 3.84 -7.88
N LYS A 20 -11.56 3.13 -8.92
CA LYS A 20 -12.14 1.82 -9.28
C LYS A 20 -11.91 0.78 -8.18
N ILE A 21 -10.73 0.77 -7.59
CA ILE A 21 -10.38 -0.13 -6.47
C ILE A 21 -11.25 0.20 -5.25
N LEU A 22 -11.32 1.46 -4.85
CA LEU A 22 -12.11 1.90 -3.70
C LEU A 22 -13.61 1.62 -3.91
N PHE A 23 -14.13 1.84 -5.11
CA PHE A 23 -15.50 1.51 -5.47
C PHE A 23 -15.76 -0.01 -5.37
N ALA A 24 -14.83 -0.85 -5.84
CA ALA A 24 -14.96 -2.31 -5.75
C ALA A 24 -14.99 -2.77 -4.29
N ILE A 25 -14.15 -2.19 -3.43
CA ILE A 25 -14.13 -2.46 -1.99
C ILE A 25 -15.44 -2.05 -1.32
N ASP A 26 -15.92 -0.83 -1.58
CA ASP A 26 -17.13 -0.27 -0.97
C ASP A 26 -18.40 -1.00 -1.43
N SER A 27 -18.44 -1.44 -2.68
CA SER A 27 -19.60 -2.17 -3.23
C SER A 27 -19.82 -3.55 -2.60
N GLY A 28 -18.80 -4.09 -1.91
CA GLY A 28 -18.82 -5.44 -1.33
C GLY A 28 -18.93 -6.57 -2.37
N LYS A 29 -18.74 -6.26 -3.65
CA LYS A 29 -18.72 -7.24 -4.74
C LYS A 29 -17.29 -7.57 -5.08
N ASP A 30 -16.98 -8.85 -5.26
CA ASP A 30 -15.66 -9.32 -5.71
C ASP A 30 -15.42 -8.99 -7.19
N LEU A 31 -15.45 -7.68 -7.51
CA LEU A 31 -15.29 -7.18 -8.87
C LEU A 31 -13.82 -7.20 -9.32
N VAL A 32 -12.88 -7.17 -8.36
CA VAL A 32 -11.45 -7.15 -8.63
C VAL A 32 -10.76 -8.11 -7.66
N PRO A 33 -9.88 -9.00 -8.15
CA PRO A 33 -9.12 -9.89 -7.27
C PRO A 33 -8.29 -9.11 -6.26
N LYS A 34 -8.25 -9.56 -5.01
CA LYS A 34 -7.46 -8.93 -3.94
C LYS A 34 -5.99 -8.73 -4.31
N GLU A 35 -5.41 -9.69 -5.02
CA GLU A 35 -4.03 -9.62 -5.50
C GLU A 35 -3.82 -8.48 -6.50
N SER A 36 -4.80 -8.21 -7.38
CA SER A 36 -4.75 -7.05 -8.28
C SER A 36 -4.84 -5.75 -7.51
N ILE A 37 -5.70 -5.66 -6.48
CA ILE A 37 -5.79 -4.49 -5.61
C ILE A 37 -4.45 -4.25 -4.91
N TYR A 38 -3.87 -5.30 -4.32
CA TYR A 38 -2.58 -5.26 -3.66
C TYR A 38 -1.47 -4.71 -4.56
N ASN A 39 -1.43 -5.11 -5.83
CA ASN A 39 -0.40 -4.70 -6.78
C ASN A 39 -0.68 -3.37 -7.50
N CYS A 40 -1.92 -2.87 -7.52
CA CYS A 40 -2.30 -1.70 -8.32
C CYS A 40 -2.70 -0.47 -7.51
N TYR A 41 -3.03 -0.61 -6.22
CA TYR A 41 -3.37 0.56 -5.42
C TYR A 41 -2.13 1.40 -5.13
N THR A 42 -2.17 2.67 -5.53
CA THR A 42 -1.02 3.58 -5.43
C THR A 42 -1.20 4.70 -4.40
N GLY A 43 -2.43 4.92 -3.90
CA GLY A 43 -2.73 6.10 -3.09
C GLY A 43 -2.42 7.40 -3.85
N ILE A 44 -1.97 8.41 -3.13
CA ILE A 44 -1.64 9.74 -3.67
C ILE A 44 -0.14 9.97 -3.82
N GLY A 45 0.70 8.99 -3.53
CA GLY A 45 2.15 9.17 -3.49
C GLY A 45 2.95 8.16 -4.30
N GLY A 46 4.24 8.45 -4.39
CA GLY A 46 5.23 7.59 -5.02
C GLY A 46 5.20 7.53 -6.55
N LEU A 47 6.27 7.09 -7.15
CA LEU A 47 6.38 6.89 -8.61
C LEU A 47 5.91 5.51 -9.07
N HIS A 48 5.53 4.64 -8.15
CA HIS A 48 4.99 3.30 -8.38
C HIS A 48 5.73 2.53 -9.48
N ASN A 49 6.99 2.20 -9.22
CA ASN A 49 7.93 1.53 -10.14
C ASN A 49 8.30 2.32 -11.42
N LEU A 50 7.81 3.54 -11.62
CA LEU A 50 8.30 4.41 -12.69
C LEU A 50 9.72 4.90 -12.37
N ARG A 51 10.57 4.91 -13.38
CA ARG A 51 11.96 5.34 -13.32
C ARG A 51 12.17 6.56 -14.21
N GLN A 52 13.29 7.25 -14.07
CA GLN A 52 13.63 8.38 -14.94
C GLN A 52 13.49 8.06 -16.44
N ALA A 53 13.83 6.85 -16.86
CA ALA A 53 13.72 6.41 -18.25
C ALA A 53 12.28 6.28 -18.77
N ASP A 54 11.29 6.27 -17.89
CA ASP A 54 9.86 6.20 -18.25
C ASP A 54 9.25 7.58 -18.52
N PHE A 55 10.04 8.65 -18.36
CA PHE A 55 9.64 10.04 -18.63
C PHE A 55 10.33 10.58 -19.88
N THR A 56 9.70 11.52 -20.58
CA THR A 56 10.26 12.09 -21.83
C THR A 56 11.45 13.02 -21.54
N SER A 57 11.54 13.58 -20.31
CA SER A 57 12.64 14.44 -19.90
C SER A 57 12.97 14.28 -18.41
N TYR A 58 14.20 14.64 -18.03
CA TYR A 58 14.59 14.73 -16.62
C TYR A 58 13.73 15.73 -15.85
N HIS A 59 13.30 16.81 -16.50
CA HIS A 59 12.48 17.83 -15.88
C HIS A 59 11.12 17.27 -15.44
N GLU A 60 10.44 16.54 -16.31
CA GLU A 60 9.17 15.87 -15.99
C GLU A 60 9.34 14.84 -14.87
N TYR A 61 10.40 14.06 -14.89
CA TYR A 61 10.71 13.13 -13.81
C TYR A 61 10.93 13.86 -12.48
N ALA A 62 11.72 14.95 -12.48
CA ALA A 62 12.02 15.71 -11.28
C ALA A 62 10.79 16.41 -10.68
N GLU A 63 9.90 16.95 -11.52
CA GLU A 63 8.63 17.53 -11.08
C GLU A 63 7.71 16.47 -10.50
N ALA A 64 7.54 15.35 -11.19
CA ALA A 64 6.77 14.23 -10.71
C ALA A 64 7.29 13.70 -9.37
N LYS A 65 8.61 13.54 -9.26
CA LYS A 65 9.25 13.10 -8.01
C LYS A 65 8.99 14.08 -6.88
N LYS A 66 9.11 15.38 -7.13
CA LYS A 66 8.86 16.42 -6.12
C LYS A 66 7.40 16.44 -5.66
N GLU A 67 6.45 16.29 -6.58
CA GLU A 67 5.03 16.21 -6.25
C GLU A 67 4.73 15.02 -5.33
N PHE A 68 5.35 13.86 -5.56
CA PHE A 68 5.13 12.65 -4.79
C PHE A 68 5.94 12.56 -3.50
N GLU A 69 7.10 13.21 -3.41
CA GLU A 69 7.87 13.30 -2.17
C GLU A 69 7.13 14.09 -1.08
N MET A 70 6.17 14.93 -1.46
CA MET A 70 5.30 15.68 -0.55
C MET A 70 4.01 14.93 -0.19
N GLY A 71 3.78 13.77 -0.80
CA GLY A 71 2.56 12.98 -0.63
C GLY A 71 2.76 11.72 0.20
N GLN A 72 1.73 10.89 0.17
CA GLN A 72 1.74 9.58 0.79
C GLN A 72 2.69 8.64 0.04
N PHE A 73 3.52 7.93 0.79
CA PHE A 73 4.47 6.97 0.24
C PHE A 73 4.31 5.62 0.92
N PHE A 74 3.94 4.60 0.15
CA PHE A 74 3.90 3.24 0.67
C PHE A 74 5.27 2.59 0.59
N THR A 75 5.74 2.03 1.70
CA THR A 75 7.05 1.36 1.75
C THR A 75 7.13 0.23 0.73
N PRO A 76 8.18 0.18 -0.12
CA PRO A 76 8.35 -0.90 -1.08
C PRO A 76 8.40 -2.28 -0.43
N HIS A 77 7.87 -3.29 -1.13
CA HIS A 77 7.72 -4.64 -0.57
C HIS A 77 9.04 -5.35 -0.28
N ASP A 78 10.08 -5.09 -1.05
CA ASP A 78 11.43 -5.62 -0.79
C ASP A 78 12.01 -5.08 0.52
N ILE A 79 11.75 -3.82 0.82
CA ILE A 79 12.12 -3.20 2.10
C ILE A 79 11.28 -3.79 3.24
N CYS A 80 9.95 -3.87 3.08
CA CYS A 80 9.06 -4.47 4.08
C CYS A 80 9.50 -5.89 4.42
N ARG A 81 9.77 -6.71 3.41
CA ARG A 81 10.23 -8.08 3.58
C ARG A 81 11.54 -8.14 4.34
N SER A 82 12.56 -7.36 3.92
CA SER A 82 13.86 -7.34 4.58
C SER A 82 13.77 -6.92 6.05
N MET A 83 12.91 -5.96 6.37
CA MET A 83 12.69 -5.52 7.75
C MET A 83 12.02 -6.61 8.59
N VAL A 84 10.98 -7.25 8.07
CA VAL A 84 10.28 -8.35 8.77
C VAL A 84 11.21 -9.55 8.97
N GLU A 85 11.99 -9.91 7.94
CA GLU A 85 13.00 -10.98 8.06
C GLU A 85 14.06 -10.66 9.10
N THR A 86 14.51 -9.41 9.19
CA THR A 86 15.50 -8.97 10.19
C THR A 86 14.93 -9.01 11.60
N LEU A 87 13.69 -8.57 11.80
CA LEU A 87 12.99 -8.62 13.09
C LEU A 87 12.62 -10.05 13.49
N SER A 88 12.38 -10.90 12.49
CA SER A 88 12.00 -12.32 12.65
C SER A 88 10.89 -12.53 13.67
N PRO A 89 9.75 -11.82 13.59
CA PRO A 89 8.68 -12.01 14.57
C PRO A 89 8.13 -13.42 14.49
N THR A 90 7.89 -14.01 15.65
CA THR A 90 7.22 -15.31 15.75
C THR A 90 5.71 -15.17 15.57
N SER A 91 5.01 -16.26 15.29
CA SER A 91 3.54 -16.24 15.18
C SER A 91 2.82 -15.91 16.49
N ALA A 92 3.50 -15.97 17.63
CA ALA A 92 2.96 -15.65 18.95
C ALA A 92 3.14 -14.17 19.34
N GLU A 93 4.03 -13.46 18.65
CA GLU A 93 4.32 -12.06 18.96
C GLU A 93 3.33 -11.12 18.30
N MET A 94 2.99 -10.04 19.03
CA MET A 94 2.21 -8.94 18.48
C MET A 94 3.12 -7.99 17.70
N VAL A 95 2.69 -7.60 16.52
CA VAL A 95 3.38 -6.64 15.67
C VAL A 95 2.51 -5.40 15.47
N LEU A 96 3.08 -4.24 15.71
CA LEU A 96 2.40 -2.96 15.59
C LEU A 96 3.06 -2.11 14.51
N ASP A 97 2.26 -1.65 13.54
CA ASP A 97 2.64 -0.64 12.55
C ASP A 97 1.83 0.64 12.78
N MET A 98 2.51 1.70 13.23
CA MET A 98 1.88 2.97 13.59
C MET A 98 1.48 3.84 12.39
N CYS A 99 1.97 3.53 11.19
CA CYS A 99 1.69 4.25 9.93
C CYS A 99 1.52 3.22 8.80
N CYS A 100 0.55 2.31 8.95
CA CYS A 100 0.49 1.10 8.16
C CYS A 100 0.14 1.32 6.67
N GLY A 101 -0.37 2.49 6.31
CA GLY A 101 -0.81 2.74 4.95
C GLY A 101 -1.80 1.69 4.46
N MET A 102 -1.54 1.12 3.30
CA MET A 102 -2.32 0.00 2.76
C MET A 102 -1.90 -1.38 3.32
N GLY A 103 -0.98 -1.43 4.28
CA GLY A 103 -0.60 -2.66 4.99
C GLY A 103 0.52 -3.48 4.34
N ASN A 104 1.46 -2.87 3.63
CA ASN A 104 2.52 -3.60 2.92
C ASN A 104 3.36 -4.51 3.83
N PHE A 105 3.62 -4.11 5.08
CA PHE A 105 4.30 -4.96 6.06
C PHE A 105 3.52 -6.21 6.40
N PHE A 106 2.20 -6.13 6.45
CA PHE A 106 1.35 -7.27 6.83
C PHE A 106 1.46 -8.44 5.86
N ASN A 107 1.80 -8.18 4.59
CA ASN A 107 2.00 -9.23 3.60
C ASN A 107 3.16 -10.18 3.94
N HIS A 108 4.04 -9.80 4.84
CA HIS A 108 5.25 -10.53 5.21
C HIS A 108 5.21 -11.09 6.64
N LEU A 109 4.16 -10.80 7.41
CA LEU A 109 4.04 -11.25 8.80
C LEU A 109 3.58 -12.71 8.89
N PRO A 110 4.08 -13.46 9.90
CA PRO A 110 3.73 -14.87 10.07
C PRO A 110 2.30 -15.10 10.59
N ASN A 111 1.71 -14.10 11.25
CA ASN A 111 0.37 -14.21 11.85
C ASN A 111 -0.35 -12.88 11.85
N LEU A 112 -1.37 -12.74 10.99
CA LEU A 112 -2.14 -11.50 10.89
C LEU A 112 -3.09 -11.27 12.08
N HIS A 113 -3.52 -12.29 12.80
CA HIS A 113 -4.34 -12.12 14.00
C HIS A 113 -3.62 -11.34 15.12
N ASN A 114 -2.29 -11.34 15.10
CA ASN A 114 -1.46 -10.59 16.03
C ASN A 114 -0.88 -9.31 15.40
N ALA A 115 -1.37 -8.90 14.24
CA ALA A 115 -0.94 -7.69 13.56
C ALA A 115 -1.92 -6.53 13.82
N TYR A 116 -1.36 -5.40 14.23
CA TYR A 116 -2.07 -4.16 14.54
C TYR A 116 -1.52 -3.04 13.68
N GLY A 117 -2.41 -2.26 13.07
CA GLY A 117 -2.04 -1.14 12.22
C GLY A 117 -2.87 0.10 12.49
N PHE A 118 -2.23 1.25 12.34
CA PHE A 118 -2.88 2.56 12.42
C PHE A 118 -2.47 3.41 11.24
N ASP A 119 -3.39 4.18 10.70
CA ASP A 119 -3.10 5.22 9.72
C ASP A 119 -4.13 6.35 9.79
N ILE A 120 -3.76 7.53 9.31
CA ILE A 120 -4.65 8.71 9.22
C ILE A 120 -5.42 8.76 7.90
N ASP A 121 -4.97 8.03 6.88
CA ASP A 121 -5.63 7.97 5.57
C ASP A 121 -6.73 6.91 5.54
N GLY A 122 -7.98 7.35 5.58
CA GLY A 122 -9.14 6.46 5.56
C GLY A 122 -9.22 5.59 4.30
N LYS A 123 -8.73 6.05 3.16
CA LYS A 123 -8.70 5.27 1.91
C LYS A 123 -7.69 4.13 1.98
N ALA A 124 -6.48 4.42 2.45
CA ALA A 124 -5.46 3.40 2.66
C ALA A 124 -5.90 2.37 3.71
N VAL A 125 -6.50 2.81 4.82
CA VAL A 125 -7.08 1.93 5.85
C VAL A 125 -8.17 1.04 5.28
N ALA A 126 -9.05 1.54 4.41
CA ALA A 126 -10.08 0.73 3.75
C ALA A 126 -9.46 -0.38 2.89
N VAL A 127 -8.43 -0.05 2.12
CA VAL A 127 -7.67 -1.03 1.32
C VAL A 127 -6.99 -2.06 2.22
N ALA A 128 -6.30 -1.63 3.27
CA ALA A 128 -5.62 -2.51 4.20
C ALA A 128 -6.59 -3.49 4.89
N ARG A 129 -7.73 -3.01 5.38
CA ARG A 129 -8.79 -3.84 5.99
C ARG A 129 -9.36 -4.87 5.02
N TYR A 130 -9.52 -4.50 3.75
CA TYR A 130 -10.02 -5.40 2.73
C TYR A 130 -9.01 -6.51 2.40
N LEU A 131 -7.73 -6.14 2.26
CA LEU A 131 -6.65 -7.08 1.93
C LEU A 131 -6.31 -8.00 3.11
N TYR A 132 -6.22 -7.45 4.31
CA TYR A 132 -5.75 -8.13 5.53
C TYR A 132 -6.84 -8.16 6.59
N SER A 133 -7.96 -8.78 6.26
CA SER A 133 -9.16 -8.80 7.13
C SER A 133 -8.95 -9.45 8.49
N GLU A 134 -7.89 -10.25 8.67
CA GLU A 134 -7.53 -10.87 9.94
C GLU A 134 -6.71 -9.92 10.85
N ALA A 135 -6.13 -8.86 10.30
CA ALA A 135 -5.37 -7.87 11.05
C ALA A 135 -6.30 -6.83 11.70
N HIS A 136 -5.83 -6.24 12.80
CA HIS A 136 -6.53 -5.20 13.54
C HIS A 136 -6.09 -3.82 13.04
N ILE A 137 -6.83 -3.25 12.08
CA ILE A 137 -6.45 -2.00 11.43
C ILE A 137 -7.43 -0.89 11.81
N CYS A 138 -6.92 0.20 12.36
CA CYS A 138 -7.70 1.33 12.85
C CYS A 138 -7.33 2.64 12.15
N LEU A 139 -8.36 3.43 11.85
CA LEU A 139 -8.19 4.81 11.41
C LEU A 139 -7.90 5.69 12.61
N LEU A 140 -6.81 6.47 12.55
CA LEU A 140 -6.52 7.50 13.53
C LEU A 140 -7.28 8.78 13.16
N TYR A 141 -7.99 9.33 14.13
CA TYR A 141 -8.62 10.65 14.00
C TYR A 141 -7.70 11.69 14.62
N THR A 142 -7.34 12.71 13.84
CA THR A 142 -6.73 13.92 14.38
C THR A 142 -7.84 14.85 14.82
N SER A 143 -7.80 15.23 16.07
CA SER A 143 -8.70 16.25 16.61
C SER A 143 -8.35 17.65 16.10
#